data_fa8c11a62ea78378cab9fe372e92d06c
#
_entry.id   fa8c11a62ea78378cab9fe372e92d06c
#
_cell.length_a   1.000
_cell.length_b   1.000
_cell.length_c   1.000
_cell.angle_alpha   90.00
_cell.angle_beta   90.00
_cell.angle_gamma   90.00
#
_symmetry.space_group_name_H-M   'P 1'
#
loop_
_entity.id
_entity.type
_entity.pdbx_description
1 polymer ?
#
loop_
_entity_poly.entity_id
_entity_poly.type
_entity_poly.pdbx_seq_one_letter_code
_entity_poly.pdbx_strand_id
1 'polypeptide(L)'
;MKSKVIVGGIIAVLLIAVLVISTSSKKEKREEKLLGINYDVKGNEAKLEYDTENPVVAMYIEGYGSVVMELYPDIAPNTVNNFISLIKSGFYDNNSFHRLMPGFVLQGGDPDGNGSGGPGYTIKGEFSDNGFENDLKHEKGIVSMARGNDNDSAGSQFFIMLDKSDFLDGKYAAFGKVIDGFDIVEDIEKNEIVADKDTGKLNKNLVLKKALVDLKGKEYSEVEKIN
;
A
#
# COMPACT_ATOMS: atom_id res chain seq x y z
N MET A 1 -11.79 -30.37 52.06
CA MET A 1 -11.31 -29.07 51.59
C MET A 1 -10.43 -29.23 50.32
N LYS A 2 -10.97 -29.72 49.21
CA LYS A 2 -10.22 -29.85 47.93
C LYS A 2 -11.17 -29.75 46.73
N SER A 3 -11.95 -28.67 46.60
CA SER A 3 -12.85 -28.51 45.43
C SER A 3 -13.04 -27.08 44.95
N LYS A 4 -12.22 -26.09 45.37
CA LYS A 4 -12.41 -24.68 44.95
C LYS A 4 -11.31 -24.12 44.07
N VAL A 5 -10.26 -24.87 43.70
CA VAL A 5 -9.12 -24.36 42.92
C VAL A 5 -9.27 -24.64 41.40
N ILE A 6 -10.10 -25.59 41.01
CA ILE A 6 -10.21 -25.99 39.58
C ILE A 6 -11.15 -25.10 38.78
N VAL A 7 -12.12 -24.44 39.42
CA VAL A 7 -13.11 -23.60 38.69
C VAL A 7 -12.53 -22.26 38.18
N GLY A 8 -11.58 -21.67 38.93
CA GLY A 8 -10.98 -20.39 38.55
C GLY A 8 -10.04 -20.50 37.33
N GLY A 9 -9.30 -21.61 37.21
CA GLY A 9 -8.38 -21.83 36.10
C GLY A 9 -9.10 -22.10 34.77
N ILE A 10 -10.21 -22.81 34.80
CA ILE A 10 -11.00 -23.15 33.60
C ILE A 10 -11.70 -21.88 33.03
N ILE A 11 -12.20 -20.98 33.89
CA ILE A 11 -12.85 -19.74 33.47
C ILE A 11 -11.84 -18.78 32.88
N ALA A 12 -10.62 -18.67 33.43
CA ALA A 12 -9.58 -17.82 32.86
C ALA A 12 -9.09 -18.31 31.50
N VAL A 13 -8.92 -19.62 31.32
CA VAL A 13 -8.52 -20.21 30.02
C VAL A 13 -9.65 -20.07 28.99
N LEU A 14 -10.91 -20.24 29.38
CA LEU A 14 -12.07 -20.04 28.51
C LEU A 14 -12.23 -18.57 28.11
N LEU A 15 -12.00 -17.61 29.00
CA LEU A 15 -12.05 -16.17 28.69
C LEU A 15 -10.91 -15.74 27.74
N ILE A 16 -9.70 -16.26 27.92
CA ILE A 16 -8.57 -16.02 27.01
C ILE A 16 -8.84 -16.67 25.65
N ALA A 17 -9.36 -17.92 25.62
CA ALA A 17 -9.71 -18.57 24.37
C ALA A 17 -10.84 -17.83 23.61
N VAL A 18 -11.86 -17.34 24.30
CA VAL A 18 -12.95 -16.55 23.71
C VAL A 18 -12.42 -15.19 23.21
N LEU A 19 -11.50 -14.56 23.92
CA LEU A 19 -10.88 -13.29 23.49
C LEU A 19 -10.01 -13.49 22.25
N VAL A 20 -9.18 -14.54 22.23
CA VAL A 20 -8.34 -14.91 21.07
C VAL A 20 -9.21 -15.31 19.88
N ILE A 21 -10.28 -16.07 20.08
CA ILE A 21 -11.22 -16.44 19.02
C ILE A 21 -11.98 -15.20 18.51
N SER A 22 -12.37 -14.26 19.38
CA SER A 22 -13.09 -13.05 18.97
C SER A 22 -12.20 -12.06 18.21
N THR A 23 -10.92 -11.95 18.56
CA THR A 23 -9.94 -11.13 17.85
C THR A 23 -9.53 -11.77 16.52
N SER A 24 -9.35 -13.10 16.48
CA SER A 24 -9.11 -13.88 15.26
C SER A 24 -10.32 -13.78 14.32
N SER A 25 -11.54 -13.97 14.84
CA SER A 25 -12.79 -13.83 14.05
C SER A 25 -13.03 -12.41 13.51
N LYS A 26 -12.62 -11.35 14.26
CA LYS A 26 -12.66 -9.98 13.73
C LYS A 26 -11.60 -9.75 12.65
N LYS A 27 -10.43 -10.34 12.79
CA LYS A 27 -9.35 -10.29 11.82
C LYS A 27 -9.72 -11.07 10.56
N GLU A 28 -10.24 -12.30 10.71
CA GLU A 28 -10.79 -13.11 9.61
C GLU A 28 -11.96 -12.41 8.88
N LYS A 29 -12.90 -11.80 9.61
CA LYS A 29 -14.00 -11.03 8.99
C LYS A 29 -13.52 -9.76 8.29
N ARG A 30 -12.42 -9.14 8.74
CA ARG A 30 -11.77 -8.03 8.05
C ARG A 30 -11.04 -8.52 6.79
N GLU A 31 -10.40 -9.68 6.87
CA GLU A 31 -9.80 -10.40 5.74
C GLU A 31 -10.88 -10.89 4.76
N GLU A 32 -11.97 -11.51 5.25
CA GLU A 32 -13.11 -11.93 4.42
C GLU A 32 -13.85 -10.75 3.79
N LYS A 33 -13.94 -9.59 4.42
CA LYS A 33 -14.56 -8.39 3.81
C LYS A 33 -13.76 -7.86 2.61
N LEU A 34 -12.49 -8.18 2.54
CA LEU A 34 -11.60 -7.92 1.40
C LEU A 34 -11.49 -9.10 0.45
N LEU A 35 -11.56 -10.33 0.99
CA LEU A 35 -11.70 -11.58 0.23
C LEU A 35 -13.14 -11.81 -0.25
N GLY A 36 -14.13 -11.16 0.36
CA GLY A 36 -15.54 -11.15 -0.05
C GLY A 36 -15.86 -10.31 -1.28
N ILE A 37 -14.86 -9.66 -1.87
CA ILE A 37 -14.91 -9.19 -3.25
C ILE A 37 -14.99 -10.45 -4.11
N ASN A 38 -16.11 -10.64 -4.79
CA ASN A 38 -16.38 -11.75 -5.70
C ASN A 38 -15.16 -11.94 -6.63
N TYR A 39 -14.36 -12.97 -6.34
CA TYR A 39 -13.13 -13.32 -7.06
C TYR A 39 -13.42 -13.95 -8.43
N ASP A 40 -14.19 -13.28 -9.26
CA ASP A 40 -14.22 -13.62 -10.69
C ASP A 40 -13.14 -12.78 -11.41
N VAL A 41 -11.90 -12.95 -10.95
CA VAL A 41 -10.80 -12.08 -11.33
C VAL A 41 -9.98 -12.74 -12.41
N LYS A 42 -10.16 -12.30 -13.63
CA LYS A 42 -9.14 -12.46 -14.67
C LYS A 42 -7.98 -11.53 -14.37
N GLY A 43 -6.91 -12.05 -13.78
CA GLY A 43 -5.76 -11.24 -13.36
C GLY A 43 -6.00 -10.54 -12.01
N ASN A 44 -5.53 -9.32 -11.84
CA ASN A 44 -5.64 -8.53 -10.62
C ASN A 44 -6.69 -7.40 -10.75
N GLU A 45 -7.66 -7.54 -11.66
CA GLU A 45 -8.80 -6.64 -11.76
C GLU A 45 -9.93 -7.11 -10.84
N ALA A 46 -10.60 -6.19 -10.16
CA ALA A 46 -11.69 -6.46 -9.24
C ALA A 46 -12.73 -5.34 -9.31
N LYS A 47 -13.92 -5.58 -8.74
CA LYS A 47 -14.89 -4.50 -8.48
C LYS A 47 -14.80 -4.11 -7.02
N LEU A 48 -14.57 -2.83 -6.76
CA LEU A 48 -14.45 -2.24 -5.44
C LEU A 48 -15.56 -1.21 -5.24
N GLU A 49 -16.37 -1.40 -4.18
CA GLU A 49 -17.55 -0.56 -3.91
C GLU A 49 -17.17 0.76 -3.24
N TYR A 50 -16.54 1.66 -4.00
CA TYR A 50 -16.23 3.03 -3.60
C TYR A 50 -16.88 4.02 -4.57
N ASP A 51 -17.43 5.10 -4.02
CA ASP A 51 -18.14 6.15 -4.79
C ASP A 51 -17.12 7.12 -5.41
N THR A 52 -16.51 6.69 -6.49
CA THR A 52 -15.59 7.48 -7.30
C THR A 52 -15.56 6.97 -8.74
N GLU A 53 -15.30 7.89 -9.68
CA GLU A 53 -15.07 7.61 -11.09
C GLU A 53 -13.62 7.25 -11.42
N ASN A 54 -12.71 7.47 -10.48
CA ASN A 54 -11.30 7.18 -10.61
C ASN A 54 -10.98 5.71 -10.31
N PRO A 55 -9.86 5.16 -10.82
CA PRO A 55 -9.43 3.82 -10.45
C PRO A 55 -9.20 3.69 -8.96
N VAL A 56 -9.63 2.57 -8.41
CA VAL A 56 -9.43 2.23 -7.00
C VAL A 56 -8.54 1.00 -6.88
N VAL A 57 -7.56 1.07 -6.01
CA VAL A 57 -6.62 -0.03 -5.74
C VAL A 57 -6.77 -0.50 -4.31
N ALA A 58 -6.83 -1.82 -4.12
CA ALA A 58 -6.76 -2.44 -2.80
C ALA A 58 -5.47 -3.25 -2.66
N MET A 59 -4.69 -2.97 -1.63
CA MET A 59 -3.44 -3.67 -1.30
C MET A 59 -3.58 -4.41 0.02
N TYR A 60 -3.51 -5.73 -0.02
CA TYR A 60 -3.55 -6.57 1.18
C TYR A 60 -2.14 -6.79 1.76
N ILE A 61 -1.92 -6.29 2.96
CA ILE A 61 -0.67 -6.42 3.72
C ILE A 61 -0.82 -7.56 4.71
N GLU A 62 0.03 -8.58 4.59
CA GLU A 62 -0.03 -9.78 5.42
C GLU A 62 0.11 -9.43 6.91
N GLY A 63 -0.84 -9.93 7.69
CA GLY A 63 -0.87 -9.67 9.13
C GLY A 63 -1.55 -8.37 9.57
N TYR A 64 -1.81 -7.44 8.65
CA TYR A 64 -2.40 -6.13 8.95
C TYR A 64 -3.79 -5.93 8.35
N GLY A 65 -3.95 -6.22 7.07
CA GLY A 65 -5.22 -5.99 6.36
C GLY A 65 -5.00 -5.21 5.07
N SER A 66 -6.04 -4.53 4.60
CA SER A 66 -5.95 -3.83 3.33
C SER A 66 -6.00 -2.33 3.45
N VAL A 67 -5.15 -1.72 2.66
CA VAL A 67 -5.12 -0.29 2.40
C VAL A 67 -5.74 -0.08 1.03
N VAL A 68 -6.71 0.83 0.93
CA VAL A 68 -7.40 1.16 -0.32
C VAL A 68 -7.06 2.57 -0.73
N MET A 69 -6.71 2.75 -1.99
CA MET A 69 -6.32 4.05 -2.53
C MET A 69 -7.07 4.37 -3.82
N GLU A 70 -7.43 5.61 -4.00
CA GLU A 70 -7.90 6.19 -5.24
C GLU A 70 -6.72 6.74 -6.03
N LEU A 71 -6.66 6.50 -7.34
CA LEU A 71 -5.63 7.01 -8.23
C LEU A 71 -6.15 8.18 -9.05
N TYR A 72 -5.30 9.12 -9.38
CA TYR A 72 -5.64 10.36 -10.07
C TYR A 72 -5.03 10.44 -11.47
N PRO A 73 -5.63 9.80 -12.50
CA PRO A 73 -5.09 9.77 -13.86
C PRO A 73 -5.03 11.15 -14.53
N ASP A 74 -5.87 12.10 -14.10
CA ASP A 74 -5.83 13.48 -14.62
C ASP A 74 -4.64 14.28 -14.06
N ILE A 75 -4.04 13.84 -12.94
CA ILE A 75 -2.89 14.50 -12.29
C ILE A 75 -1.56 13.91 -12.77
N ALA A 76 -1.47 12.59 -12.87
CA ALA A 76 -0.25 11.88 -13.28
C ALA A 76 -0.59 10.68 -14.17
N PRO A 77 -0.98 10.92 -15.44
CA PRO A 77 -1.55 9.90 -16.32
C PRO A 77 -0.62 8.72 -16.59
N ASN A 78 0.64 8.94 -16.95
CA ASN A 78 1.55 7.83 -17.22
C ASN A 78 1.97 7.09 -15.95
N THR A 79 2.10 7.78 -14.83
CA THR A 79 2.35 7.18 -13.51
C THR A 79 1.20 6.26 -13.10
N VAL A 80 -0.05 6.70 -13.28
CA VAL A 80 -1.24 5.88 -13.01
C VAL A 80 -1.32 4.68 -13.95
N ASN A 81 -1.08 4.88 -15.26
CA ASN A 81 -1.04 3.80 -16.25
C ASN A 81 0.00 2.74 -15.88
N ASN A 82 1.20 3.17 -15.47
CA ASN A 82 2.29 2.30 -15.02
C ASN A 82 1.88 1.49 -13.78
N PHE A 83 1.33 2.16 -12.79
CA PHE A 83 0.91 1.51 -11.54
C PHE A 83 -0.19 0.47 -11.78
N ILE A 84 -1.21 0.80 -12.59
CA ILE A 84 -2.27 -0.11 -13.03
C ILE A 84 -1.68 -1.32 -13.80
N SER A 85 -0.79 -1.07 -14.76
CA SER A 85 -0.15 -2.12 -15.56
C SER A 85 0.63 -3.10 -14.68
N LEU A 86 1.39 -2.61 -13.70
CA LEU A 86 2.12 -3.42 -12.74
C LEU A 86 1.20 -4.25 -11.84
N ILE A 87 0.07 -3.68 -11.39
CA ILE A 87 -0.95 -4.43 -10.64
C ILE A 87 -1.55 -5.54 -11.52
N LYS A 88 -1.99 -5.21 -12.73
CA LYS A 88 -2.62 -6.19 -13.65
C LYS A 88 -1.70 -7.34 -14.00
N SER A 89 -0.41 -7.09 -14.13
CA SER A 89 0.60 -8.14 -14.38
C SER A 89 0.93 -9.00 -13.16
N GLY A 90 0.42 -8.64 -11.96
CA GLY A 90 0.75 -9.31 -10.70
C GLY A 90 2.13 -8.94 -10.16
N PHE A 91 2.77 -7.88 -10.67
CA PHE A 91 4.11 -7.47 -10.24
C PHE A 91 4.19 -7.17 -8.73
N TYR A 92 3.14 -6.61 -8.16
CA TYR A 92 3.10 -6.29 -6.73
C TYR A 92 2.70 -7.47 -5.84
N ASP A 93 2.23 -8.59 -6.38
CA ASP A 93 1.85 -9.76 -5.61
C ASP A 93 3.06 -10.41 -4.94
N ASN A 94 3.00 -10.59 -3.63
CA ASN A 94 4.10 -11.02 -2.77
C ASN A 94 5.33 -10.09 -2.78
N ASN A 95 5.19 -8.87 -3.25
CA ASN A 95 6.16 -7.80 -3.08
C ASN A 95 6.20 -7.34 -1.61
N SER A 96 6.92 -6.28 -1.28
CA SER A 96 7.04 -5.85 0.11
C SER A 96 7.05 -4.33 0.29
N PHE A 97 6.65 -3.91 1.50
CA PHE A 97 7.11 -2.65 2.05
C PHE A 97 8.44 -2.93 2.79
N HIS A 98 9.48 -2.25 2.40
CA HIS A 98 10.85 -2.48 2.88
C HIS A 98 11.40 -1.33 3.72
N ARG A 99 10.76 -0.16 3.66
CA ARG A 99 11.21 1.07 4.33
C ARG A 99 10.05 1.77 5.05
N LEU A 100 10.31 2.12 6.29
CA LEU A 100 9.42 2.93 7.15
C LEU A 100 10.22 4.05 7.79
N MET A 101 9.85 5.28 7.49
CA MET A 101 10.34 6.47 8.18
C MET A 101 9.17 7.05 8.99
N PRO A 102 9.10 6.80 10.30
CA PRO A 102 8.01 7.30 11.14
C PRO A 102 7.81 8.81 11.02
N GLY A 103 6.56 9.25 10.90
CA GLY A 103 6.19 10.64 10.65
C GLY A 103 6.53 11.14 9.24
N PHE A 104 6.93 10.24 8.32
CA PHE A 104 7.29 10.63 6.97
C PHE A 104 6.66 9.72 5.91
N VAL A 105 7.18 8.49 5.68
CA VAL A 105 6.69 7.61 4.61
C VAL A 105 6.75 6.12 4.97
N LEU A 106 5.82 5.34 4.40
CA LEU A 106 5.88 3.89 4.25
C LEU A 106 6.11 3.58 2.77
N GLN A 107 7.27 3.00 2.42
CA GLN A 107 7.70 2.77 1.02
C GLN A 107 7.77 1.28 0.69
N GLY A 108 7.25 0.92 -0.48
CA GLY A 108 7.25 -0.43 -1.03
C GLY A 108 7.38 -0.46 -2.54
N GLY A 109 7.03 -1.62 -3.14
CA GLY A 109 7.03 -1.80 -4.59
C GLY A 109 8.39 -2.16 -5.19
N ASP A 110 9.36 -2.52 -4.35
CA ASP A 110 10.65 -3.05 -4.76
C ASP A 110 10.63 -4.58 -4.75
N PRO A 111 10.82 -5.26 -5.91
CA PRO A 111 10.84 -6.71 -5.97
C PRO A 111 12.02 -7.35 -5.21
N ASP A 112 13.13 -6.62 -5.05
CA ASP A 112 14.31 -7.08 -4.30
C ASP A 112 14.19 -6.77 -2.79
N GLY A 113 13.27 -5.89 -2.39
CA GLY A 113 13.00 -5.52 -1.01
C GLY A 113 14.17 -4.85 -0.29
N ASN A 114 15.08 -4.20 -1.01
CA ASN A 114 16.30 -3.57 -0.51
C ASN A 114 16.47 -2.10 -0.92
N GLY A 115 15.53 -1.57 -1.71
CA GLY A 115 15.51 -0.19 -2.22
C GLY A 115 16.09 -0.01 -3.61
N SER A 116 16.63 -1.07 -4.26
CA SER A 116 17.31 -0.96 -5.56
C SER A 116 16.57 -1.60 -6.73
N GLY A 117 15.56 -2.44 -6.46
CA GLY A 117 14.80 -3.16 -7.47
C GLY A 117 13.76 -2.31 -8.20
N GLY A 118 13.30 -2.81 -9.34
CA GLY A 118 12.31 -2.17 -10.18
C GLY A 118 11.77 -3.09 -11.28
N PRO A 119 10.95 -2.58 -12.20
CA PRO A 119 10.26 -3.38 -13.21
C PRO A 119 11.13 -3.65 -14.47
N GLY A 120 12.40 -3.24 -14.45
CA GLY A 120 13.30 -3.37 -15.60
C GLY A 120 13.20 -2.21 -16.61
N TYR A 121 12.48 -1.15 -16.28
CA TYR A 121 12.35 0.10 -17.04
C TYR A 121 12.06 1.26 -16.09
N THR A 122 12.14 2.49 -16.59
CA THR A 122 11.72 3.69 -15.88
C THR A 122 10.62 4.43 -16.63
N ILE A 123 10.02 5.41 -15.99
CA ILE A 123 9.03 6.31 -16.57
C ILE A 123 9.43 7.76 -16.34
N LYS A 124 8.93 8.65 -17.20
CA LYS A 124 9.10 10.08 -17.03
C LYS A 124 8.45 10.54 -15.71
N GLY A 125 9.16 11.38 -14.98
CA GLY A 125 8.64 11.95 -13.74
C GLY A 125 7.60 13.03 -14.02
N GLU A 126 6.36 12.81 -13.55
CA GLU A 126 5.23 13.71 -13.72
C GLU A 126 5.10 14.65 -12.51
N PHE A 127 6.02 15.65 -12.43
CA PHE A 127 6.06 16.65 -11.38
C PHE A 127 6.68 17.98 -11.90
N SER A 128 6.42 19.09 -11.20
CA SER A 128 6.67 20.45 -11.68
C SER A 128 8.15 20.75 -11.98
N ASP A 129 9.08 20.27 -11.16
CA ASP A 129 10.54 20.45 -11.38
C ASP A 129 11.04 19.67 -12.61
N ASN A 130 10.24 18.76 -13.16
CA ASN A 130 10.49 18.02 -14.41
C ASN A 130 9.66 18.52 -15.59
N GLY A 131 9.05 19.70 -15.46
CA GLY A 131 8.26 20.35 -16.53
C GLY A 131 6.89 19.73 -16.77
N PHE A 132 6.33 19.03 -15.79
CA PHE A 132 4.99 18.47 -15.83
C PHE A 132 4.15 19.07 -14.70
N GLU A 133 2.96 19.61 -15.02
CA GLU A 133 2.07 20.21 -14.01
C GLU A 133 1.48 19.11 -13.11
N ASN A 134 1.84 19.15 -11.84
CA ASN A 134 1.31 18.27 -10.79
C ASN A 134 1.29 19.06 -9.47
N ASP A 135 0.13 19.55 -9.12
CA ASP A 135 -0.09 20.38 -7.93
C ASP A 135 -0.57 19.60 -6.71
N LEU A 136 -0.65 18.26 -6.78
CA LEU A 136 -1.05 17.41 -5.68
C LEU A 136 -0.01 17.49 -4.55
N LYS A 137 -0.46 17.96 -3.39
CA LYS A 137 0.41 18.20 -2.23
C LYS A 137 0.66 16.91 -1.47
N HIS A 138 1.89 16.73 -1.00
CA HIS A 138 2.30 15.57 -0.18
C HIS A 138 1.78 15.71 1.25
N GLU A 139 0.47 15.60 1.41
CA GLU A 139 -0.21 15.52 2.69
C GLU A 139 -0.37 14.07 3.15
N LYS A 140 -0.76 13.88 4.40
CA LYS A 140 -1.04 12.56 4.99
C LYS A 140 -1.98 11.74 4.11
N GLY A 141 -1.58 10.49 3.82
CA GLY A 141 -2.32 9.55 3.00
C GLY A 141 -2.10 9.68 1.49
N ILE A 142 -1.38 10.70 1.02
CA ILE A 142 -1.03 10.81 -0.42
C ILE A 142 -0.05 9.69 -0.80
N VAL A 143 -0.24 9.17 -2.01
CA VAL A 143 0.61 8.15 -2.63
C VAL A 143 1.42 8.78 -3.75
N SER A 144 2.73 8.55 -3.74
CA SER A 144 3.66 9.15 -4.69
C SER A 144 4.72 8.15 -5.13
N MET A 145 5.30 8.34 -6.34
CA MET A 145 6.35 7.47 -6.85
C MET A 145 7.70 7.79 -6.20
N ALA A 146 8.37 6.74 -5.72
CA ALA A 146 9.78 6.83 -5.36
C ALA A 146 10.66 6.84 -6.61
N ARG A 147 11.82 7.50 -6.54
CA ARG A 147 12.79 7.61 -7.62
C ARG A 147 14.22 7.74 -7.11
N GLY A 148 15.17 7.54 -7.99
CA GLY A 148 16.58 7.85 -7.75
C GLY A 148 16.89 9.35 -7.92
N ASN A 149 18.15 9.67 -8.21
CA ASN A 149 18.57 11.07 -8.42
C ASN A 149 18.05 11.67 -9.73
N ASP A 150 17.96 10.86 -10.77
CA ASP A 150 17.41 11.27 -12.05
C ASP A 150 15.89 11.47 -11.92
N ASN A 151 15.37 12.54 -12.53
CA ASN A 151 13.96 12.86 -12.50
C ASN A 151 13.09 11.80 -13.20
N ASP A 152 13.64 11.10 -14.17
CA ASP A 152 12.98 10.07 -14.98
C ASP A 152 13.35 8.65 -14.55
N SER A 153 13.75 8.45 -13.28
CA SER A 153 14.17 7.15 -12.74
C SER A 153 13.10 6.41 -11.93
N ALA A 154 11.87 6.89 -11.89
CA ALA A 154 10.77 6.16 -11.26
C ALA A 154 10.46 4.87 -12.04
N GLY A 155 10.15 3.81 -11.31
CA GLY A 155 9.80 2.49 -11.91
C GLY A 155 8.57 1.89 -11.25
N SER A 156 8.78 1.06 -10.22
CA SER A 156 7.69 0.41 -9.47
C SER A 156 7.59 0.84 -8.01
N GLN A 157 8.64 1.44 -7.44
CA GLN A 157 8.63 1.81 -6.03
C GLN A 157 7.73 3.03 -5.78
N PHE A 158 6.93 2.96 -4.73
CA PHE A 158 6.01 4.02 -4.31
C PHE A 158 6.05 4.17 -2.79
N PHE A 159 5.53 5.29 -2.31
CA PHE A 159 5.38 5.52 -0.89
C PHE A 159 4.03 6.13 -0.53
N ILE A 160 3.58 5.83 0.68
CA ILE A 160 2.40 6.42 1.31
C ILE A 160 2.89 7.44 2.33
N MET A 161 2.39 8.67 2.26
CA MET A 161 2.72 9.72 3.23
C MET A 161 2.10 9.42 4.59
N LEU A 162 2.91 9.42 5.65
CA LEU A 162 2.46 9.29 7.04
C LEU A 162 2.11 10.65 7.65
N ASP A 163 2.77 11.70 7.20
CA ASP A 163 2.50 13.08 7.57
C ASP A 163 2.81 14.02 6.40
N LYS A 164 2.49 15.29 6.53
CA LYS A 164 2.70 16.32 5.53
C LYS A 164 4.20 16.60 5.31
N SER A 165 4.61 16.78 4.03
CA SER A 165 5.99 17.06 3.66
C SER A 165 6.10 17.96 2.43
N ASP A 166 5.98 19.27 2.62
CA ASP A 166 5.96 20.28 1.55
C ASP A 166 7.23 20.27 0.68
N PHE A 167 8.37 19.77 1.18
CA PHE A 167 9.63 19.72 0.44
C PHE A 167 9.64 18.68 -0.70
N LEU A 168 8.66 17.78 -0.76
CA LEU A 168 8.45 16.82 -1.85
C LEU A 168 7.61 17.40 -2.99
N ASP A 169 6.84 18.45 -2.72
CA ASP A 169 5.97 19.07 -3.71
C ASP A 169 6.79 19.57 -4.91
N GLY A 170 6.29 19.26 -6.09
CA GLY A 170 6.96 19.59 -7.34
C GLY A 170 8.19 18.74 -7.69
N LYS A 171 8.61 17.80 -6.83
CA LYS A 171 9.82 16.98 -7.00
C LYS A 171 9.55 15.48 -7.11
N TYR A 172 8.35 15.04 -6.74
CA TYR A 172 7.89 13.67 -6.83
C TYR A 172 6.51 13.61 -7.44
N ALA A 173 6.23 12.56 -8.21
CA ALA A 173 4.96 12.35 -8.86
C ALA A 173 3.93 11.78 -7.86
N ALA A 174 3.20 12.67 -7.18
CA ALA A 174 2.03 12.29 -6.42
C ALA A 174 0.91 11.89 -7.39
N PHE A 175 0.26 10.73 -7.16
CA PHE A 175 -0.67 10.16 -8.14
C PHE A 175 -1.93 9.52 -7.55
N GLY A 176 -2.09 9.57 -6.24
CA GLY A 176 -3.25 8.98 -5.56
C GLY A 176 -3.32 9.31 -4.09
N LYS A 177 -4.34 8.79 -3.42
CA LYS A 177 -4.58 8.98 -2.00
C LYS A 177 -5.21 7.73 -1.38
N VAL A 178 -4.80 7.39 -0.16
CA VAL A 178 -5.48 6.38 0.67
C VAL A 178 -6.86 6.90 1.06
N ILE A 179 -7.90 6.13 0.72
CA ILE A 179 -9.31 6.46 0.98
C ILE A 179 -9.95 5.55 2.03
N ASP A 180 -9.34 4.38 2.30
CA ASP A 180 -9.76 3.46 3.36
C ASP A 180 -8.55 2.68 3.90
N GLY A 181 -8.61 2.25 5.17
CA GLY A 181 -7.53 1.49 5.80
C GLY A 181 -6.30 2.30 6.18
N PHE A 182 -6.39 3.63 6.32
CA PHE A 182 -5.25 4.42 6.81
C PHE A 182 -4.89 4.08 8.26
N ASP A 183 -5.84 3.64 9.08
CA ASP A 183 -5.61 3.08 10.41
C ASP A 183 -4.66 1.88 10.40
N ILE A 184 -4.65 1.10 9.32
CA ILE A 184 -3.69 0.00 9.10
C ILE A 184 -2.28 0.54 8.89
N VAL A 185 -2.14 1.64 8.14
CA VAL A 185 -0.85 2.30 7.93
C VAL A 185 -0.31 2.87 9.24
N GLU A 186 -1.18 3.46 10.07
CA GLU A 186 -0.83 3.93 11.42
C GLU A 186 -0.45 2.77 12.37
N ASP A 187 -1.13 1.62 12.26
CA ASP A 187 -0.80 0.44 13.05
C ASP A 187 0.57 -0.14 12.63
N ILE A 188 0.92 -0.11 11.34
CA ILE A 188 2.24 -0.47 10.84
C ILE A 188 3.30 0.48 11.42
N GLU A 189 3.09 1.78 11.33
CA GLU A 189 4.01 2.79 11.86
C GLU A 189 4.31 2.58 13.36
N LYS A 190 3.30 2.18 14.11
CA LYS A 190 3.35 1.99 15.57
C LYS A 190 4.05 0.71 15.99
N ASN A 191 3.87 -0.38 15.21
CA ASN A 191 4.20 -1.73 15.65
C ASN A 191 5.45 -2.30 14.97
N GLU A 192 5.83 -1.76 13.80
CA GLU A 192 6.98 -2.28 13.07
C GLU A 192 8.31 -1.72 13.59
N ILE A 193 9.30 -2.59 13.61
CA ILE A 193 10.64 -2.24 14.09
C ILE A 193 11.50 -1.75 12.93
N VAL A 194 11.91 -0.50 13.02
CA VAL A 194 12.91 0.08 12.12
C VAL A 194 14.29 -0.34 12.58
N ALA A 195 14.99 -1.13 11.78
CA ALA A 195 16.33 -1.64 12.09
C ALA A 195 17.41 -0.56 11.96
N ASP A 196 17.24 0.37 11.03
CA ASP A 196 18.13 1.48 10.77
C ASP A 196 17.30 2.77 10.64
N LYS A 197 17.45 3.67 11.62
CA LYS A 197 16.67 4.91 11.69
C LYS A 197 17.07 5.94 10.64
N ASP A 198 18.29 5.88 10.14
CA ASP A 198 18.80 6.84 9.16
C ASP A 198 18.23 6.52 7.76
N THR A 199 18.12 5.25 7.42
CA THR A 199 17.58 4.80 6.14
C THR A 199 16.10 4.44 6.19
N GLY A 200 15.56 4.18 7.38
CA GLY A 200 14.19 3.68 7.58
C GLY A 200 14.04 2.19 7.26
N LYS A 201 15.13 1.45 7.10
CA LYS A 201 15.09 0.02 6.80
C LYS A 201 14.35 -0.74 7.89
N LEU A 202 13.33 -1.49 7.51
CA LEU A 202 12.60 -2.37 8.42
C LEU A 202 13.46 -3.55 8.86
N ASN A 203 13.26 -4.01 10.10
CA ASN A 203 13.88 -5.24 10.62
C ASN A 203 13.40 -6.47 9.85
N LYS A 204 12.13 -6.46 9.40
CA LYS A 204 11.53 -7.46 8.54
C LYS A 204 10.62 -6.75 7.54
N ASN A 205 10.79 -7.03 6.25
CA ASN A 205 9.93 -6.49 5.22
C ASN A 205 8.48 -6.98 5.41
N LEU A 206 7.51 -6.07 5.22
CA LEU A 206 6.09 -6.40 5.27
C LEU A 206 5.65 -6.93 3.91
N VAL A 207 5.01 -8.09 3.90
CA VAL A 207 4.56 -8.70 2.65
C VAL A 207 3.30 -8.02 2.14
N LEU A 208 3.38 -7.41 0.96
CA LEU A 208 2.23 -7.02 0.14
C LEU A 208 1.72 -8.27 -0.57
N LYS A 209 0.75 -8.93 0.03
CA LYS A 209 0.31 -10.26 -0.40
C LYS A 209 -0.42 -10.24 -1.73
N LYS A 210 -1.23 -9.20 -1.96
CA LYS A 210 -2.05 -9.04 -3.16
C LYS A 210 -2.33 -7.56 -3.42
N ALA A 211 -2.28 -7.16 -4.69
CA ALA A 211 -2.76 -5.89 -5.16
C ALA A 211 -3.88 -6.12 -6.19
N LEU A 212 -5.00 -5.42 -6.04
CA LEU A 212 -6.15 -5.48 -6.94
C LEU A 212 -6.51 -4.09 -7.42
N VAL A 213 -7.03 -3.95 -8.63
CA VAL A 213 -7.49 -2.68 -9.20
C VAL A 213 -8.90 -2.78 -9.76
N ASP A 214 -9.73 -1.80 -9.43
CA ASP A 214 -10.99 -1.52 -10.10
C ASP A 214 -10.79 -0.34 -11.06
N LEU A 215 -10.94 -0.59 -12.34
CA LEU A 215 -10.79 0.41 -13.40
C LEU A 215 -12.02 1.31 -13.59
N LYS A 216 -13.10 1.07 -12.83
CA LYS A 216 -14.40 1.76 -12.94
C LYS A 216 -14.98 1.73 -14.37
N GLY A 217 -14.72 0.63 -15.08
CA GLY A 217 -15.18 0.44 -16.46
C GLY A 217 -14.47 1.30 -17.51
N LYS A 218 -13.35 1.92 -17.15
CA LYS A 218 -12.53 2.74 -18.06
C LYS A 218 -11.37 1.93 -18.64
N GLU A 219 -10.92 2.31 -19.81
CA GLU A 219 -9.68 1.82 -20.41
C GLU A 219 -8.54 2.79 -20.09
N TYR A 220 -7.34 2.23 -19.85
CA TYR A 220 -6.13 3.00 -19.56
C TYR A 220 -5.08 2.71 -20.62
N SER A 221 -4.33 3.75 -20.99
CA SER A 221 -3.33 3.68 -22.05
C SER A 221 -2.17 2.74 -21.69
N GLU A 222 -1.45 2.30 -22.70
CA GLU A 222 -0.15 1.65 -22.50
C GLU A 222 0.84 2.60 -21.83
N VAL A 223 1.76 2.02 -21.07
CA VAL A 223 2.79 2.76 -20.33
C VAL A 223 3.84 3.31 -21.28
N GLU A 224 4.11 4.60 -21.21
CA GLU A 224 5.26 5.23 -21.86
C GLU A 224 6.51 4.94 -21.03
N LYS A 225 7.35 4.02 -21.52
CA LYS A 225 8.57 3.55 -20.83
C LYS A 225 9.81 4.27 -21.37
N ILE A 226 10.76 4.46 -20.46
CA ILE A 226 12.13 4.86 -20.77
C ILE A 226 13.04 3.64 -20.47
N ASN A 227 13.90 3.28 -21.40
CA ASN A 227 14.81 2.15 -21.31
C ASN A 227 16.22 2.60 -20.90
#